data_cb3a48b097fcb4ee53c4672a6c91571d
#
_entry.id   cb3a48b097fcb4ee53c4672a6c91571d
#
_cell.length_a   1.000
_cell.length_b   1.000
_cell.length_c   1.000
_cell.angle_alpha   90.00
_cell.angle_beta   90.00
_cell.angle_gamma   90.00
#
_symmetry.space_group_name_H-M   'P 1'
#
loop_
_entity.id
_entity.type
_entity.pdbx_description
1 polymer ?
#
loop_
_entity_poly.entity_id
_entity_poly.type
_entity_poly.pdbx_seq_one_letter_code
_entity_poly.pdbx_strand_id
1 'polypeptide(L)'
;PVVQADINEGPAHARHAMSMVAALLLERFQNGAYPLAVVSMDNCSHNGEKLQASVMTVAKAWLEKGFVGQDFIDYLSDETKITFPWSMIDKITPRPHKIVEESLEKDGIEGMTPIVTSKNTFIAAFVNAERPQYLVVEDKFPNGRPALEKAGVYMTDRETVNKTERMKVTTCLNPLHTAMSVYGCMLGYTLICDEMKDADIVALIKRCLLYTSDAADDLT
;
A
#
# COMPACT_ATOMS: atom_id res chain seq x y z
N PRO A 1 -6.31 18.22 12.08
CA PRO A 1 -7.44 18.56 13.00
C PRO A 1 -8.17 17.33 13.52
N VAL A 2 -8.56 16.34 12.68
CA VAL A 2 -9.32 15.16 13.11
C VAL A 2 -8.54 14.30 14.11
N VAL A 3 -7.28 13.98 13.82
CA VAL A 3 -6.42 13.20 14.73
C VAL A 3 -6.27 13.89 16.09
N GLN A 4 -6.13 15.22 16.10
CA GLN A 4 -6.01 15.96 17.37
C GLN A 4 -7.32 15.90 18.19
N ALA A 5 -8.48 15.92 17.53
CA ALA A 5 -9.76 15.71 18.20
C ALA A 5 -9.84 14.30 18.79
N ASP A 6 -9.49 13.26 18.02
CA ASP A 6 -9.48 11.87 18.46
C ASP A 6 -8.54 11.64 19.67
N ILE A 7 -7.36 12.30 19.67
CA ILE A 7 -6.44 12.26 20.80
C ILE A 7 -7.08 12.90 22.04
N ASN A 8 -7.82 14.00 21.88
CA ASN A 8 -8.42 14.71 23.01
C ASN A 8 -9.69 14.03 23.55
N GLU A 9 -10.48 13.43 22.66
CA GLU A 9 -11.76 12.81 22.99
C GLU A 9 -11.62 11.33 23.41
N GLY A 10 -10.50 10.69 23.09
CA GLY A 10 -10.17 9.33 23.47
C GLY A 10 -10.66 8.24 22.51
N PRO A 11 -10.36 6.96 22.82
CA PRO A 11 -10.58 5.84 21.91
C PRO A 11 -12.03 5.65 21.47
N ALA A 12 -13.00 5.93 22.33
CA ALA A 12 -14.42 5.76 22.03
C ALA A 12 -14.95 6.71 20.93
N HIS A 13 -14.21 7.76 20.64
CA HIS A 13 -14.59 8.79 19.69
C HIS A 13 -13.66 8.85 18.46
N ALA A 14 -12.88 7.81 18.23
CA ALA A 14 -11.93 7.71 17.11
C ALA A 14 -12.65 7.80 15.74
N ARG A 15 -12.22 8.74 14.91
CA ARG A 15 -12.80 9.03 13.56
C ARG A 15 -11.77 8.93 12.45
N HIS A 16 -10.51 9.24 12.74
CA HIS A 16 -9.42 9.07 11.78
C HIS A 16 -9.04 7.60 11.68
N ALA A 17 -8.71 7.10 10.48
CA ALA A 17 -8.42 5.70 10.23
C ALA A 17 -7.37 5.12 11.20
N MET A 18 -6.27 5.83 11.46
CA MET A 18 -5.22 5.36 12.38
C MET A 18 -5.68 5.34 13.84
N SER A 19 -6.51 6.31 14.24
CA SER A 19 -7.12 6.33 15.56
C SER A 19 -8.11 5.17 15.72
N MET A 20 -8.89 4.87 14.68
CA MET A 20 -9.81 3.71 14.67
C MET A 20 -9.04 2.39 14.77
N VAL A 21 -7.92 2.24 14.06
CA VAL A 21 -7.06 1.04 14.19
C VAL A 21 -6.53 0.91 15.63
N ALA A 22 -6.04 2.00 16.22
CA ALA A 22 -5.57 2.00 17.60
C ALA A 22 -6.69 1.65 18.59
N ALA A 23 -7.92 2.15 18.39
CA ALA A 23 -9.09 1.83 19.22
C ALA A 23 -9.51 0.36 19.09
N LEU A 24 -9.50 -0.20 17.88
CA LEU A 24 -9.78 -1.62 17.65
C LEU A 24 -8.73 -2.53 18.30
N LEU A 25 -7.46 -2.12 18.28
CA LEU A 25 -6.38 -2.84 18.98
C LEU A 25 -6.53 -2.75 20.49
N LEU A 26 -7.01 -1.61 21.02
CA LEU A 26 -7.33 -1.47 22.45
C LEU A 26 -8.48 -2.39 22.85
N GLU A 27 -9.53 -2.45 22.06
CA GLU A 27 -10.66 -3.37 22.29
C GLU A 27 -10.18 -4.82 22.29
N ARG A 28 -9.31 -5.19 21.34
CA ARG A 28 -8.71 -6.53 21.28
C ARG A 28 -7.83 -6.82 22.50
N PHE A 29 -7.05 -5.85 22.96
CA PHE A 29 -6.24 -5.95 24.16
C PHE A 29 -7.11 -6.22 25.40
N GLN A 30 -8.17 -5.46 25.60
CA GLN A 30 -9.09 -5.58 26.72
C GLN A 30 -9.86 -6.91 26.73
N ASN A 31 -10.07 -7.50 25.55
CA ASN A 31 -10.80 -8.77 25.39
C ASN A 31 -9.87 -9.99 25.23
N GLY A 32 -8.69 -9.98 25.82
CA GLY A 32 -7.83 -11.15 25.93
C GLY A 32 -6.45 -11.00 25.31
N ALA A 33 -6.09 -9.82 24.78
CA ALA A 33 -4.77 -9.51 24.21
C ALA A 33 -4.28 -10.55 23.18
N TYR A 34 -5.20 -11.02 22.34
CA TYR A 34 -4.91 -12.04 21.34
C TYR A 34 -3.97 -11.50 20.24
N PRO A 35 -3.02 -12.34 19.76
CA PRO A 35 -2.09 -11.94 18.72
C PRO A 35 -2.80 -11.54 17.41
N LEU A 36 -2.21 -10.59 16.68
CA LEU A 36 -2.71 -10.12 15.38
C LEU A 36 -1.58 -9.51 14.55
N ALA A 37 -1.59 -9.76 13.26
CA ALA A 37 -0.82 -9.00 12.28
C ALA A 37 -1.69 -7.92 11.64
N VAL A 38 -1.25 -6.67 11.69
CA VAL A 38 -1.92 -5.50 11.07
C VAL A 38 -1.16 -5.14 9.79
N VAL A 39 -1.67 -5.60 8.66
CA VAL A 39 -0.99 -5.47 7.36
C VAL A 39 -1.45 -4.21 6.65
N SER A 40 -0.51 -3.30 6.37
CA SER A 40 -0.78 -2.16 5.51
C SER A 40 -0.83 -2.59 4.05
N MET A 41 -1.87 -2.14 3.35
CA MET A 41 -2.02 -2.30 1.89
C MET A 41 -1.92 -0.94 1.18
N ASP A 42 -1.20 0.00 1.79
CA ASP A 42 -0.86 1.29 1.20
C ASP A 42 0.40 1.15 0.32
N ASN A 43 0.49 1.89 -0.77
CA ASN A 43 1.63 1.86 -1.69
C ASN A 43 2.81 2.74 -1.27
N CYS A 44 2.77 3.34 -0.07
CA CYS A 44 3.90 4.12 0.42
C CYS A 44 5.07 3.21 0.85
N SER A 45 6.29 3.70 0.65
CA SER A 45 7.50 3.02 1.12
C SER A 45 7.46 2.80 2.62
N HIS A 46 7.91 1.61 3.07
CA HIS A 46 7.92 1.21 4.47
C HIS A 46 6.52 1.29 5.12
N ASN A 47 5.51 0.85 4.41
CA ASN A 47 4.12 1.02 4.80
C ASN A 47 3.78 0.43 6.18
N GLY A 48 4.32 -0.74 6.53
CA GLY A 48 4.12 -1.36 7.85
C GLY A 48 4.75 -0.54 8.97
N GLU A 49 5.95 0.00 8.78
CA GLU A 49 6.60 0.88 9.75
C GLU A 49 5.80 2.17 9.97
N LYS A 50 5.33 2.79 8.90
CA LYS A 50 4.50 4.01 8.99
C LYS A 50 3.17 3.76 9.68
N LEU A 51 2.55 2.60 9.41
CA LEU A 51 1.34 2.18 10.10
C LEU A 51 1.60 2.00 11.60
N GLN A 52 2.66 1.27 11.97
CA GLN A 52 3.07 1.09 13.35
C GLN A 52 3.33 2.43 14.04
N ALA A 53 4.13 3.30 13.43
CA ALA A 53 4.44 4.62 13.98
C ALA A 53 3.18 5.47 14.19
N SER A 54 2.24 5.43 13.26
CA SER A 54 0.98 6.16 13.36
C SER A 54 0.10 5.65 14.49
N VAL A 55 -0.06 4.34 14.62
CA VAL A 55 -0.82 3.71 15.70
C VAL A 55 -0.17 4.01 17.05
N MET A 56 1.15 3.86 17.16
CA MET A 56 1.90 4.13 18.39
C MET A 56 1.83 5.60 18.80
N THR A 57 1.82 6.53 17.84
CA THR A 57 1.66 7.96 18.13
C THR A 57 0.32 8.26 18.80
N VAL A 58 -0.75 7.69 18.28
CA VAL A 58 -2.09 7.85 18.87
C VAL A 58 -2.16 7.16 20.25
N ALA A 59 -1.68 5.92 20.37
CA ALA A 59 -1.72 5.17 21.60
C ALA A 59 -0.92 5.86 22.73
N LYS A 60 0.29 6.37 22.44
CA LYS A 60 1.10 7.13 23.40
C LYS A 60 0.41 8.43 23.83
N ALA A 61 -0.22 9.15 22.90
CA ALA A 61 -0.97 10.35 23.25
C ALA A 61 -2.19 10.04 24.13
N TRP A 62 -2.84 8.89 23.94
CA TRP A 62 -3.90 8.42 24.83
C TRP A 62 -3.37 7.99 26.21
N LEU A 63 -2.15 7.40 26.28
CA LEU A 63 -1.47 7.11 27.54
C LEU A 63 -1.21 8.41 28.32
N GLU A 64 -0.64 9.43 27.68
CA GLU A 64 -0.36 10.73 28.32
C GLU A 64 -1.64 11.41 28.86
N LYS A 65 -2.78 11.15 28.24
CA LYS A 65 -4.09 11.66 28.69
C LYS A 65 -4.81 10.73 29.69
N GLY A 66 -4.25 9.57 30.00
CA GLY A 66 -4.83 8.62 30.93
C GLY A 66 -5.99 7.80 30.39
N PHE A 67 -6.21 7.77 29.08
CA PHE A 67 -7.23 6.91 28.47
C PHE A 67 -6.82 5.44 28.39
N VAL A 68 -5.52 5.14 28.35
CA VAL A 68 -4.96 3.78 28.31
C VAL A 68 -3.81 3.63 29.31
N GLY A 69 -3.47 2.41 29.70
CA GLY A 69 -2.33 2.10 30.54
C GLY A 69 -1.05 1.79 29.74
N GLN A 70 0.08 1.72 30.43
CA GLN A 70 1.37 1.34 29.84
C GLN A 70 1.34 -0.08 29.26
N ASP A 71 0.58 -0.98 29.85
CA ASP A 71 0.36 -2.35 29.45
C ASP A 71 -0.20 -2.46 28.01
N PHE A 72 -1.01 -1.51 27.58
CA PHE A 72 -1.46 -1.43 26.19
C PHE A 72 -0.31 -1.07 25.23
N ILE A 73 0.57 -0.15 25.62
CA ILE A 73 1.76 0.20 24.82
C ILE A 73 2.70 -0.99 24.71
N ASP A 74 2.88 -1.72 25.81
CA ASP A 74 3.70 -2.92 25.86
C ASP A 74 3.13 -4.02 24.95
N TYR A 75 1.81 -4.22 24.97
CA TYR A 75 1.12 -5.12 24.04
C TYR A 75 1.33 -4.75 22.56
N LEU A 76 1.25 -3.46 22.20
CA LEU A 76 1.48 -3.00 20.83
C LEU A 76 2.94 -3.12 20.39
N SER A 77 3.87 -3.17 21.37
CA SER A 77 5.31 -3.26 21.12
C SER A 77 5.84 -4.70 21.14
N ASP A 78 5.07 -5.63 21.69
CA ASP A 78 5.43 -7.05 21.74
C ASP A 78 5.15 -7.73 20.38
N GLU A 79 6.20 -8.02 19.64
CA GLU A 79 6.10 -8.66 18.32
C GLU A 79 5.54 -10.10 18.36
N THR A 80 5.44 -10.73 19.54
CA THR A 80 4.72 -11.99 19.70
C THR A 80 3.21 -11.79 19.78
N LYS A 81 2.76 -10.56 19.95
CA LYS A 81 1.37 -10.15 20.05
C LYS A 81 0.93 -9.36 18.84
N ILE A 82 1.55 -8.22 18.58
CA ILE A 82 1.18 -7.36 17.46
C ILE A 82 2.36 -7.18 16.50
N THR A 83 2.12 -7.45 15.25
CA THR A 83 3.08 -7.18 14.18
C THR A 83 2.48 -6.25 13.14
N PHE A 84 3.36 -5.54 12.43
CA PHE A 84 3.03 -4.67 11.32
C PHE A 84 3.85 -5.09 10.09
N PRO A 85 3.48 -6.21 9.45
CA PRO A 85 4.20 -6.71 8.28
C PRO A 85 4.26 -5.65 7.17
N TRP A 86 5.43 -5.52 6.56
CA TRP A 86 5.59 -4.69 5.38
C TRP A 86 5.04 -5.39 4.16
N SER A 87 4.54 -4.62 3.21
CA SER A 87 4.09 -5.16 1.93
C SER A 87 4.53 -4.27 0.77
N MET A 88 4.85 -4.89 -0.35
CA MET A 88 4.98 -4.22 -1.62
C MET A 88 3.77 -4.60 -2.46
N ILE A 89 2.84 -3.65 -2.61
CA ILE A 89 1.53 -3.84 -3.24
C ILE A 89 1.33 -2.93 -4.44
N ASP A 90 2.32 -2.08 -4.76
CA ASP A 90 2.15 -1.06 -5.78
C ASP A 90 1.82 -1.69 -7.13
N LYS A 91 0.62 -1.37 -7.62
CA LYS A 91 0.07 -1.87 -8.87
C LYS A 91 -0.68 -0.76 -9.59
N ILE A 92 -0.45 -0.61 -10.87
CA ILE A 92 -1.13 0.40 -11.68
C ILE A 92 -2.59 -0.01 -11.85
N THR A 93 -3.50 0.84 -11.37
CA THR A 93 -4.95 0.67 -11.45
C THR A 93 -5.55 1.87 -12.16
N PRO A 94 -5.65 1.84 -13.51
CA PRO A 94 -6.23 2.94 -14.26
C PRO A 94 -7.74 3.08 -13.98
N ARG A 95 -8.32 4.17 -14.49
CA ARG A 95 -9.77 4.40 -14.40
C ARG A 95 -10.56 3.20 -14.92
N PRO A 96 -11.76 2.92 -14.39
CA PRO A 96 -12.61 1.83 -14.86
C PRO A 96 -12.78 1.88 -16.37
N HIS A 97 -12.52 0.77 -17.07
CA HIS A 97 -12.55 0.70 -18.51
C HIS A 97 -13.80 -0.02 -18.99
N LYS A 98 -14.49 0.54 -19.97
CA LYS A 98 -15.78 0.03 -20.45
C LYS A 98 -15.71 -1.40 -20.96
N ILE A 99 -14.62 -1.80 -21.61
CA ILE A 99 -14.43 -3.18 -22.08
C ILE A 99 -14.45 -4.18 -20.93
N VAL A 100 -13.88 -3.81 -19.76
CA VAL A 100 -13.89 -4.67 -18.55
C VAL A 100 -15.30 -4.76 -17.97
N GLU A 101 -16.01 -3.63 -17.88
CA GLU A 101 -17.43 -3.58 -17.48
C GLU A 101 -18.27 -4.54 -18.34
N GLU A 102 -18.23 -4.37 -19.66
CA GLU A 102 -18.99 -5.20 -20.60
C GLU A 102 -18.61 -6.69 -20.56
N SER A 103 -17.33 -7.00 -20.28
CA SER A 103 -16.88 -8.39 -20.13
C SER A 103 -17.47 -9.04 -18.89
N LEU A 104 -17.45 -8.32 -17.75
CA LEU A 104 -18.00 -8.80 -16.49
C LEU A 104 -19.52 -8.96 -16.55
N GLU A 105 -20.21 -8.05 -17.23
CA GLU A 105 -21.67 -8.15 -17.47
C GLU A 105 -22.02 -9.35 -18.34
N LYS A 106 -21.22 -9.67 -19.37
CA LYS A 106 -21.40 -10.89 -20.18
C LYS A 106 -21.18 -12.16 -19.37
N ASP A 107 -20.33 -12.11 -18.36
CA ASP A 107 -20.12 -13.22 -17.42
C ASP A 107 -21.22 -13.30 -16.36
N GLY A 108 -22.26 -12.46 -16.45
CA GLY A 108 -23.43 -12.46 -15.56
C GLY A 108 -23.23 -11.73 -14.24
N ILE A 109 -22.19 -10.89 -14.12
CA ILE A 109 -21.95 -10.09 -12.91
C ILE A 109 -22.68 -8.75 -13.07
N GLU A 110 -23.69 -8.53 -12.24
CA GLU A 110 -24.53 -7.33 -12.28
C GLU A 110 -23.90 -6.16 -11.50
N GLY A 111 -24.34 -4.92 -11.81
CA GLY A 111 -23.99 -3.73 -11.06
C GLY A 111 -22.56 -3.20 -11.35
N MET A 112 -22.03 -3.45 -12.52
CA MET A 112 -20.66 -3.09 -12.90
C MET A 112 -20.51 -1.63 -13.36
N THR A 113 -21.60 -0.91 -13.62
CA THR A 113 -21.57 0.48 -14.11
C THR A 113 -20.88 1.41 -13.10
N PRO A 114 -19.80 2.11 -13.49
CA PRO A 114 -19.11 3.03 -12.60
C PRO A 114 -19.98 4.25 -12.21
N ILE A 115 -19.91 4.64 -10.96
CA ILE A 115 -20.56 5.83 -10.42
C ILE A 115 -19.56 6.99 -10.45
N VAL A 116 -19.97 8.12 -11.02
CA VAL A 116 -19.19 9.36 -10.98
C VAL A 116 -19.64 10.18 -9.76
N THR A 117 -18.69 10.48 -8.87
CA THR A 117 -18.99 11.27 -7.67
C THR A 117 -19.07 12.77 -7.98
N SER A 118 -19.61 13.56 -7.05
CA SER A 118 -19.65 15.03 -7.15
C SER A 118 -18.26 15.68 -7.24
N LYS A 119 -17.19 14.95 -6.87
CA LYS A 119 -15.80 15.40 -6.99
C LYS A 119 -15.15 14.94 -8.31
N ASN A 120 -15.94 14.44 -9.25
CA ASN A 120 -15.45 13.89 -10.52
C ASN A 120 -14.45 12.73 -10.36
N THR A 121 -14.63 11.92 -9.32
CA THR A 121 -13.92 10.66 -9.13
C THR A 121 -14.84 9.48 -9.45
N PHE A 122 -14.25 8.31 -9.76
CA PHE A 122 -14.98 7.12 -10.15
C PHE A 122 -15.02 6.12 -9.01
N ILE A 123 -16.20 5.52 -8.77
CA ILE A 123 -16.39 4.35 -7.92
C ILE A 123 -16.90 3.22 -8.81
N ALA A 124 -16.20 2.10 -8.84
CA ALA A 124 -16.59 0.91 -9.58
C ALA A 124 -16.56 -0.33 -8.69
N ALA A 125 -17.39 -1.31 -9.00
CA ALA A 125 -17.41 -2.59 -8.32
C ALA A 125 -16.27 -3.52 -8.79
N PHE A 126 -15.46 -3.09 -9.74
CA PHE A 126 -14.31 -3.81 -10.26
C PHE A 126 -13.08 -2.90 -10.35
N VAL A 127 -11.91 -3.52 -10.43
CA VAL A 127 -10.62 -2.85 -10.66
C VAL A 127 -9.96 -3.49 -11.87
N ASN A 128 -9.71 -2.69 -12.91
CA ASN A 128 -8.79 -3.10 -13.97
C ASN A 128 -7.37 -2.70 -13.57
N ALA A 129 -6.42 -3.60 -13.78
CA ALA A 129 -5.06 -3.42 -13.34
C ALA A 129 -4.08 -3.89 -14.42
N GLU A 130 -2.81 -3.53 -14.27
CA GLU A 130 -1.74 -4.06 -15.13
C GLU A 130 -1.69 -5.59 -15.07
N ARG A 131 -1.27 -6.20 -16.18
CA ARG A 131 -1.23 -7.67 -16.31
C ARG A 131 -0.24 -8.36 -15.35
N PRO A 132 0.97 -7.84 -15.11
CA PRO A 132 1.88 -8.43 -14.14
C PRO A 132 1.25 -8.47 -12.75
N GLN A 133 1.28 -9.66 -12.13
CA GLN A 133 0.75 -9.87 -10.79
C GLN A 133 1.90 -10.24 -9.85
N TYR A 134 2.08 -9.42 -8.85
CA TYR A 134 3.00 -9.69 -7.74
C TYR A 134 2.50 -8.92 -6.53
N LEU A 135 2.53 -9.60 -5.42
CA LEU A 135 2.31 -9.04 -4.10
C LEU A 135 3.38 -9.68 -3.22
N VAL A 136 4.19 -8.85 -2.57
CA VAL A 136 5.26 -9.32 -1.69
C VAL A 136 4.95 -8.85 -0.29
N VAL A 137 4.90 -9.76 0.67
CA VAL A 137 4.49 -9.49 2.05
C VAL A 137 5.50 -10.10 3.01
N GLU A 138 5.86 -9.35 4.04
CA GLU A 138 6.67 -9.86 5.15
C GLU A 138 5.92 -10.96 5.89
N ASP A 139 6.54 -12.15 6.00
CA ASP A 139 5.93 -13.31 6.68
C ASP A 139 6.13 -13.23 8.20
N LYS A 140 5.44 -12.29 8.84
CA LYS A 140 5.50 -12.05 10.28
C LYS A 140 4.10 -11.99 10.89
N PHE A 141 3.51 -13.16 11.10
CA PHE A 141 2.12 -13.33 11.54
C PHE A 141 2.07 -14.12 12.86
N PRO A 142 2.00 -13.48 14.02
CA PRO A 142 2.07 -14.14 15.33
C PRO A 142 0.90 -15.06 15.62
N ASN A 143 -0.23 -14.87 14.95
CA ASN A 143 -1.44 -15.71 15.05
C ASN A 143 -1.62 -16.67 13.88
N GLY A 144 -0.60 -16.85 13.03
CA GLY A 144 -0.70 -17.59 11.78
C GLY A 144 -1.46 -16.80 10.69
N ARG A 145 -1.51 -17.37 9.50
CA ARG A 145 -2.14 -16.78 8.31
C ARG A 145 -2.66 -17.85 7.35
N PRO A 146 -3.57 -17.51 6.43
CA PRO A 146 -3.88 -18.36 5.30
C PRO A 146 -2.63 -18.62 4.43
N ALA A 147 -2.65 -19.69 3.65
CA ALA A 147 -1.60 -20.06 2.70
C ALA A 147 -1.64 -19.14 1.46
N LEU A 148 -1.32 -17.86 1.64
CA LEU A 148 -1.39 -16.81 0.61
C LEU A 148 -0.47 -17.10 -0.58
N GLU A 149 0.64 -17.80 -0.36
CA GLU A 149 1.55 -18.28 -1.40
C GLU A 149 0.86 -19.17 -2.44
N LYS A 150 -0.19 -19.88 -2.07
CA LYS A 150 -1.01 -20.67 -3.01
C LYS A 150 -1.83 -19.80 -3.97
N ALA A 151 -2.06 -18.55 -3.60
CA ALA A 151 -2.70 -17.54 -4.45
C ALA A 151 -1.69 -16.67 -5.20
N GLY A 152 -0.40 -17.01 -5.16
CA GLY A 152 0.67 -16.30 -5.86
C GLY A 152 1.26 -15.10 -5.10
N VAL A 153 0.97 -14.96 -3.81
CA VAL A 153 1.61 -13.95 -2.96
C VAL A 153 2.99 -14.43 -2.55
N TYR A 154 4.00 -13.58 -2.72
CA TYR A 154 5.37 -13.86 -2.28
C TYR A 154 5.49 -13.53 -0.78
N MET A 155 5.60 -14.58 0.05
CA MET A 155 5.82 -14.44 1.49
C MET A 155 7.31 -14.52 1.76
N THR A 156 7.90 -13.50 2.43
CA THR A 156 9.35 -13.40 2.60
C THR A 156 9.72 -12.57 3.84
N ASP A 157 11.00 -12.26 4.01
CA ASP A 157 11.48 -11.37 5.07
C ASP A 157 11.32 -9.88 4.70
N ARG A 158 11.42 -9.02 5.71
CA ARG A 158 11.29 -7.55 5.58
C ARG A 158 12.32 -6.94 4.62
N GLU A 159 13.56 -7.43 4.64
CA GLU A 159 14.62 -6.91 3.80
C GLU A 159 14.30 -7.14 2.32
N THR A 160 13.83 -8.33 1.98
CA THR A 160 13.41 -8.68 0.62
C THR A 160 12.20 -7.88 0.17
N VAL A 161 11.21 -7.62 1.05
CA VAL A 161 10.08 -6.72 0.74
C VAL A 161 10.59 -5.32 0.40
N ASN A 162 11.47 -4.77 1.25
CA ASN A 162 12.05 -3.44 1.04
C ASN A 162 12.87 -3.37 -0.25
N LYS A 163 13.68 -4.39 -0.53
CA LYS A 163 14.49 -4.49 -1.73
C LYS A 163 13.64 -4.54 -3.01
N THR A 164 12.55 -5.32 -2.97
CA THR A 164 11.60 -5.42 -4.08
C THR A 164 10.87 -4.10 -4.32
N GLU A 165 10.44 -3.42 -3.25
CA GLU A 165 9.81 -2.10 -3.35
C GLU A 165 10.77 -1.07 -3.96
N ARG A 166 12.00 -0.98 -3.45
CA ARG A 166 13.02 -0.07 -3.98
C ARG A 166 13.32 -0.34 -5.45
N MET A 167 13.53 -1.60 -5.83
CA MET A 167 13.80 -1.98 -7.21
C MET A 167 12.64 -1.63 -8.13
N LYS A 168 11.43 -2.04 -7.78
CA LYS A 168 10.26 -1.82 -8.63
C LYS A 168 9.88 -0.34 -8.69
N VAL A 169 9.59 0.27 -7.54
CA VAL A 169 8.94 1.58 -7.49
C VAL A 169 9.96 2.70 -7.67
N THR A 170 11.01 2.69 -6.84
CA THR A 170 11.96 3.81 -6.75
C THR A 170 12.99 3.78 -7.88
N THR A 171 13.40 2.60 -8.33
CA THR A 171 14.45 2.46 -9.33
C THR A 171 13.90 2.29 -10.75
N CYS A 172 12.94 1.39 -10.95
CA CYS A 172 12.46 1.06 -12.29
C CYS A 172 11.21 1.85 -12.69
N LEU A 173 10.18 1.94 -11.84
CA LEU A 173 8.90 2.52 -12.23
C LEU A 173 8.96 4.06 -12.32
N ASN A 174 9.21 4.73 -11.20
CA ASN A 174 9.08 6.17 -11.10
C ASN A 174 10.09 6.94 -11.99
N PRO A 175 11.40 6.61 -12.00
CA PRO A 175 12.35 7.31 -12.84
C PRO A 175 12.07 7.16 -14.33
N LEU A 176 11.69 5.95 -14.78
CA LEU A 176 11.40 5.70 -16.19
C LEU A 176 10.11 6.40 -16.63
N HIS A 177 9.06 6.39 -15.81
CA HIS A 177 7.84 7.14 -16.07
C HIS A 177 8.11 8.65 -16.10
N THR A 178 8.96 9.17 -15.22
CA THR A 178 9.33 10.58 -15.24
C THR A 178 10.07 10.94 -16.53
N ALA A 179 11.02 10.13 -16.96
CA ALA A 179 11.73 10.35 -18.22
C ALA A 179 10.77 10.30 -19.42
N MET A 180 9.91 9.29 -19.49
CA MET A 180 8.91 9.17 -20.55
C MET A 180 7.96 10.37 -20.57
N SER A 181 7.40 10.76 -19.44
CA SER A 181 6.44 11.88 -19.40
C SER A 181 7.03 13.20 -19.89
N VAL A 182 8.32 13.47 -19.60
CA VAL A 182 8.98 14.69 -20.07
C VAL A 182 9.26 14.62 -21.58
N TYR A 183 9.98 13.61 -22.02
CA TYR A 183 10.39 13.49 -23.41
C TYR A 183 9.24 13.15 -24.35
N GLY A 184 8.31 12.31 -23.91
CA GLY A 184 7.12 11.98 -24.66
C GLY A 184 6.24 13.20 -24.93
N CYS A 185 5.98 14.01 -23.90
CA CYS A 185 5.24 15.26 -24.08
C CYS A 185 5.96 16.25 -25.02
N MET A 186 7.29 16.35 -24.94
CA MET A 186 8.07 17.19 -25.85
C MET A 186 7.98 16.75 -27.32
N LEU A 187 7.84 15.44 -27.55
CA LEU A 187 7.67 14.85 -28.88
C LEU A 187 6.20 14.78 -29.34
N GLY A 188 5.26 15.23 -28.49
CA GLY A 188 3.83 15.30 -28.81
C GLY A 188 3.06 14.00 -28.52
N TYR A 189 3.63 13.04 -27.82
CA TYR A 189 2.93 11.84 -27.37
C TYR A 189 2.01 12.14 -26.18
N THR A 190 0.92 11.39 -26.08
CA THR A 190 -0.05 11.47 -24.97
C THR A 190 -0.25 10.15 -24.25
N LEU A 191 0.22 9.05 -24.84
CA LEU A 191 0.07 7.70 -24.32
C LEU A 191 1.43 7.01 -24.28
N ILE A 192 1.77 6.42 -23.15
CA ILE A 192 3.02 5.65 -22.95
C ILE A 192 3.14 4.51 -23.96
N CYS A 193 2.04 3.87 -24.34
CA CYS A 193 2.06 2.80 -25.33
C CYS A 193 2.48 3.29 -26.73
N ASP A 194 2.30 4.56 -27.04
CA ASP A 194 2.77 5.16 -28.31
C ASP A 194 4.22 5.61 -28.19
N GLU A 195 4.62 6.18 -27.06
CA GLU A 195 6.02 6.49 -26.76
C GLU A 195 6.91 5.25 -26.87
N MET A 196 6.44 4.09 -26.37
CA MET A 196 7.19 2.83 -26.44
C MET A 196 7.27 2.20 -27.84
N LYS A 197 6.67 2.82 -28.85
CA LYS A 197 6.89 2.48 -30.27
C LYS A 197 8.00 3.33 -30.90
N ASP A 198 8.37 4.43 -30.27
CA ASP A 198 9.46 5.31 -30.69
C ASP A 198 10.81 4.72 -30.31
N ALA A 199 11.68 4.48 -31.31
CA ALA A 199 12.96 3.83 -31.13
C ALA A 199 13.92 4.64 -30.24
N ASP A 200 13.87 5.97 -30.32
CA ASP A 200 14.75 6.86 -29.57
C ASP A 200 14.32 6.91 -28.10
N ILE A 201 13.02 6.98 -27.82
CA ILE A 201 12.49 6.88 -26.45
C ILE A 201 12.85 5.53 -25.84
N VAL A 202 12.64 4.43 -26.58
CA VAL A 202 12.99 3.07 -26.10
C VAL A 202 14.49 2.96 -25.81
N ALA A 203 15.36 3.52 -26.64
CA ALA A 203 16.80 3.53 -26.42
C ALA A 203 17.17 4.34 -25.17
N LEU A 204 16.57 5.51 -24.98
CA LEU A 204 16.74 6.34 -23.79
C LEU A 204 16.34 5.60 -22.52
N ILE A 205 15.14 5.01 -22.50
CA ILE A 205 14.63 4.29 -21.33
C ILE A 205 15.49 3.08 -20.96
N LYS A 206 15.93 2.29 -21.95
CA LYS A 206 16.88 1.17 -21.72
C LYS A 206 18.18 1.65 -21.10
N ARG A 207 18.69 2.80 -21.51
CA ARG A 207 19.91 3.38 -20.98
C ARG A 207 19.71 3.95 -19.57
N CYS A 208 18.59 4.64 -19.33
CA CYS A 208 18.23 5.10 -17.99
C CYS A 208 18.10 3.94 -16.98
N LEU A 209 17.49 2.84 -17.39
CA LEU A 209 17.31 1.66 -16.53
C LEU A 209 18.66 1.09 -16.05
N LEU A 210 19.68 1.04 -16.91
CA LEU A 210 21.02 0.58 -16.50
C LEU A 210 21.62 1.48 -15.42
N TYR A 211 21.55 2.81 -15.58
CA TYR A 211 22.09 3.75 -14.60
C TYR A 211 21.31 3.75 -13.28
N THR A 212 19.99 3.58 -13.31
CA THR A 212 19.19 3.51 -12.09
C THR A 212 19.40 2.20 -11.32
N SER A 213 19.66 1.09 -12.02
CA SER A 213 19.96 -0.19 -11.37
C SER A 213 21.34 -0.18 -10.70
N ASP A 214 22.37 0.34 -11.37
CA ASP A 214 23.72 0.47 -10.79
C ASP A 214 23.72 1.38 -9.57
N ALA A 215 22.99 2.50 -9.61
CA ALA A 215 22.85 3.39 -8.45
C ALA A 215 22.11 2.74 -7.27
N ALA A 216 21.26 1.74 -7.51
CA ALA A 216 20.61 0.98 -6.43
C ALA A 216 21.56 0.00 -5.73
N ASP A 217 22.53 -0.55 -6.45
CA ASP A 217 23.56 -1.44 -5.89
C ASP A 217 24.59 -0.67 -5.04
N ASP A 218 24.92 0.57 -5.42
CA ASP A 218 25.84 1.44 -4.68
C ASP A 218 25.25 1.95 -3.33
N LEU A 219 23.93 1.83 -3.12
CA LEU A 219 23.25 2.21 -1.87
C LEU A 219 23.17 1.07 -0.85
N THR A 220 23.72 -0.06 -1.14
CA THR A 220 23.78 -1.25 -0.24
C THR A 220 25.17 -1.45 0.32
#